data_7e4cff2739e17522b612957b880f7946
#
_entry.id   7e4cff2739e17522b612957b880f7946
#
_cell.length_a   1.000
_cell.length_b   1.000
_cell.length_c   1.000
_cell.angle_alpha   90.00
_cell.angle_beta   90.00
_cell.angle_gamma   90.00
#
_symmetry.space_group_name_H-M   'P 1'
#
loop_
_entity.id
_entity.type
_entity.pdbx_description
1 polymer ?
#
loop_
_entity_poly.entity_id
_entity_poly.type
_entity_poly.pdbx_seq_one_letter_code
_entity_poly.pdbx_strand_id
1 'polypeptide(L)'
;VFVRILPIMLALSVWTLAGHCCSQQLTGVPERAAGIGVDERLGAQIPTDTTFRDMQDRIVTPASLLSLRKPLLVTFNYSDCPGLCVAHLDGLSRTVEGMDGLLLGRDFLILSICLDPSEAPEKIAATHRKYTAGLTGHDPDGWHFWRGNAMAIREMADAFGFRFTYDAKHKRFDHAAMTAVVAPTGKIVRYAYDVGLEPQKLEEAIREAGRGEVGSPWQAFLLWCFHYDALENRYSADARKLLALAAGAFSLILLGGTAPFWRFARKASNPPSVESSEVVLETVSGLTTDNSDVLTRPRNTTEQVR
;
A
#
# COMPACT_ATOMS: atom_id res chain seq x y z
N VAL A 1 32.89 18.41 -25.17
CA VAL A 1 32.03 17.26 -25.52
C VAL A 1 32.08 16.19 -24.43
N PHE A 2 33.24 15.85 -23.87
CA PHE A 2 33.42 14.80 -22.82
C PHE A 2 32.65 15.08 -21.52
N VAL A 3 32.54 16.33 -21.06
CA VAL A 3 31.86 16.72 -19.82
C VAL A 3 30.32 16.62 -19.93
N ARG A 4 29.77 16.57 -21.15
CA ARG A 4 28.33 16.47 -21.40
C ARG A 4 27.79 15.04 -21.45
N ILE A 5 28.67 14.04 -21.66
CA ILE A 5 28.29 12.63 -21.83
C ILE A 5 28.35 11.88 -20.52
N LEU A 6 29.21 12.29 -19.58
CA LEU A 6 29.44 11.62 -18.29
C LEU A 6 28.16 11.44 -17.43
N PRO A 7 27.28 12.47 -17.25
CA PRO A 7 26.07 12.28 -16.44
C PRO A 7 25.02 11.40 -17.13
N ILE A 8 24.99 11.37 -18.46
CA ILE A 8 24.05 10.50 -19.21
C ILE A 8 24.51 9.03 -19.11
N MET A 9 25.82 8.78 -19.17
CA MET A 9 26.38 7.45 -19.00
C MET A 9 26.21 6.93 -17.57
N LEU A 10 26.34 7.80 -16.55
CA LEU A 10 26.07 7.41 -15.15
C LEU A 10 24.59 7.10 -14.90
N ALA A 11 23.68 7.86 -15.49
CA ALA A 11 22.25 7.60 -15.38
C ALA A 11 21.81 6.31 -16.08
N LEU A 12 22.40 6.01 -17.25
CA LEU A 12 22.16 4.75 -17.96
C LEU A 12 22.75 3.53 -17.24
N SER A 13 23.92 3.67 -16.60
CA SER A 13 24.53 2.55 -15.85
C SER A 13 23.76 2.22 -14.57
N VAL A 14 23.15 3.20 -13.91
CA VAL A 14 22.26 2.96 -12.75
C VAL A 14 20.99 2.24 -13.19
N TRP A 15 20.46 2.55 -14.38
CA TRP A 15 19.27 1.87 -14.93
C TRP A 15 19.53 0.42 -15.33
N THR A 16 20.72 0.13 -15.87
CA THR A 16 21.09 -1.24 -16.26
C THR A 16 21.44 -2.11 -15.04
N LEU A 17 22.02 -1.55 -13.98
CA LEU A 17 22.25 -2.29 -12.72
C LEU A 17 20.97 -2.59 -11.96
N ALA A 18 19.96 -1.72 -12.00
CA ALA A 18 18.66 -1.97 -11.39
C ALA A 18 17.89 -3.11 -12.08
N GLY A 19 18.16 -3.36 -13.37
CA GLY A 19 17.52 -4.44 -14.13
C GLY A 19 18.13 -5.84 -13.92
N HIS A 20 19.32 -5.95 -13.35
CA HIS A 20 20.06 -7.20 -13.18
C HIS A 20 20.18 -7.65 -11.71
N CYS A 21 19.55 -6.97 -10.78
CA CYS A 21 19.33 -7.58 -9.48
C CYS A 21 18.38 -8.75 -9.69
N CYS A 22 18.96 -9.92 -9.98
CA CYS A 22 18.27 -11.19 -10.01
C CYS A 22 17.40 -11.28 -8.76
N SER A 23 16.10 -11.15 -8.93
CA SER A 23 15.18 -11.61 -7.93
C SER A 23 15.51 -13.08 -7.72
N GLN A 24 16.18 -13.41 -6.65
CA GLN A 24 15.95 -14.69 -6.03
C GLN A 24 14.49 -14.64 -5.61
N GLN A 25 13.62 -14.97 -6.57
CA GLN A 25 12.30 -15.45 -6.22
C GLN A 25 12.58 -16.65 -5.33
N LEU A 26 12.43 -16.48 -4.03
CA LEU A 26 12.13 -17.58 -3.15
C LEU A 26 10.98 -18.30 -3.85
N THR A 27 11.34 -19.39 -4.48
CA THR A 27 10.48 -20.18 -5.34
C THR A 27 9.24 -20.57 -4.59
N GLY A 28 8.11 -20.05 -5.06
CA GLY A 28 6.81 -20.56 -4.73
C GLY A 28 6.31 -20.16 -3.36
N VAL A 29 5.34 -19.27 -3.32
CA VAL A 29 4.32 -19.30 -2.26
C VAL A 29 3.96 -20.77 -2.08
N PRO A 30 4.13 -21.36 -0.88
CA PRO A 30 3.74 -22.76 -0.66
C PRO A 30 2.35 -22.94 -1.23
N GLU A 31 2.10 -24.04 -1.95
CA GLU A 31 0.82 -24.33 -2.62
C GLU A 31 -0.39 -24.13 -1.68
N ARG A 32 -0.18 -24.33 -0.38
CA ARG A 32 -1.13 -24.02 0.70
C ARG A 32 -1.46 -22.54 0.89
N ALA A 33 -0.56 -21.63 0.57
CA ALA A 33 -0.81 -20.20 0.70
C ALA A 33 -1.36 -19.57 -0.60
N ALA A 34 -1.32 -20.33 -1.71
CA ALA A 34 -1.96 -19.93 -2.94
C ALA A 34 -3.48 -19.96 -2.74
N GLY A 35 -4.11 -18.82 -2.63
CA GLY A 35 -5.56 -18.71 -2.42
C GLY A 35 -6.00 -18.31 -1.02
N ILE A 36 -5.05 -18.08 -0.08
CA ILE A 36 -5.33 -17.52 1.24
C ILE A 36 -4.81 -16.08 1.29
N GLY A 37 -5.54 -15.19 1.91
CA GLY A 37 -5.10 -13.81 2.10
C GLY A 37 -6.24 -12.81 2.16
N VAL A 38 -5.87 -11.53 2.23
CA VAL A 38 -6.83 -10.43 2.20
C VAL A 38 -6.33 -9.39 1.21
N ASP A 39 -7.14 -9.09 0.21
CA ASP A 39 -6.95 -7.99 -0.72
C ASP A 39 -7.84 -6.84 -0.24
N GLU A 40 -7.31 -5.94 0.60
CA GLU A 40 -8.08 -4.90 1.27
C GLU A 40 -8.89 -4.05 0.29
N ARG A 41 -10.18 -3.87 0.59
CA ARG A 41 -11.15 -3.11 -0.21
C ARG A 41 -11.70 -1.93 0.57
N LEU A 42 -10.82 -1.05 1.01
CA LEU A 42 -11.21 0.16 1.74
C LEU A 42 -12.17 1.01 0.91
N GLY A 43 -13.24 1.46 1.55
CA GLY A 43 -14.31 2.25 0.93
C GLY A 43 -15.31 1.42 0.12
N ALA A 44 -15.09 0.12 -0.09
CA ALA A 44 -16.06 -0.75 -0.73
C ALA A 44 -17.31 -0.94 0.13
N GLN A 45 -18.45 -1.11 -0.52
CA GLN A 45 -19.73 -1.38 0.13
C GLN A 45 -19.90 -2.88 0.33
N ILE A 46 -20.29 -3.31 1.54
CA ILE A 46 -20.63 -4.72 1.78
C ILE A 46 -21.99 -5.05 1.16
N PRO A 47 -22.22 -6.31 0.73
CA PRO A 47 -23.53 -6.78 0.30
C PRO A 47 -24.55 -6.63 1.42
N THR A 48 -25.70 -6.05 1.14
CA THR A 48 -26.75 -5.80 2.13
C THR A 48 -27.83 -6.86 2.15
N ASP A 49 -28.09 -7.52 1.01
CA ASP A 49 -29.25 -8.38 0.79
C ASP A 49 -28.88 -9.88 0.84
N THR A 50 -27.59 -10.19 0.97
CA THR A 50 -27.12 -11.58 1.09
C THR A 50 -27.74 -12.25 2.31
N THR A 51 -28.33 -13.43 2.11
CA THR A 51 -29.13 -14.12 3.12
C THR A 51 -28.28 -15.05 3.95
N PHE A 52 -28.35 -14.92 5.26
CA PHE A 52 -27.73 -15.78 6.27
C PHE A 52 -28.79 -16.33 7.23
N ARG A 53 -28.36 -17.15 8.16
CA ARG A 53 -29.16 -17.63 9.30
C ARG A 53 -28.40 -17.34 10.59
N ASP A 54 -29.11 -16.90 11.59
CA ASP A 54 -28.59 -16.67 12.93
C ASP A 54 -28.56 -17.97 13.77
N MET A 55 -28.20 -17.87 15.04
CA MET A 55 -28.15 -18.99 15.99
C MET A 55 -29.53 -19.59 16.28
N GLN A 56 -30.61 -18.88 16.04
CA GLN A 56 -32.00 -19.34 16.17
C GLN A 56 -32.61 -19.80 14.86
N ASP A 57 -31.77 -19.99 13.82
CA ASP A 57 -32.16 -20.40 12.48
C ASP A 57 -33.07 -19.41 11.72
N ARG A 58 -33.14 -18.16 12.20
CA ARG A 58 -33.91 -17.10 11.55
C ARG A 58 -33.11 -16.55 10.35
N ILE A 59 -33.83 -16.21 9.29
CA ILE A 59 -33.25 -15.56 8.13
C ILE A 59 -32.88 -14.12 8.50
N VAL A 60 -31.62 -13.76 8.23
CA VAL A 60 -31.04 -12.43 8.51
C VAL A 60 -30.22 -11.96 7.33
N THR A 61 -30.06 -10.64 7.21
CA THR A 61 -29.25 -10.00 6.18
C THR A 61 -28.38 -8.91 6.79
N PRO A 62 -27.24 -8.54 6.19
CA PRO A 62 -26.41 -7.44 6.67
C PRO A 62 -27.17 -6.12 6.78
N ALA A 63 -28.19 -5.89 5.92
CA ALA A 63 -29.08 -4.73 6.05
C ALA A 63 -29.74 -4.62 7.44
N SER A 64 -30.07 -5.75 8.06
CA SER A 64 -30.70 -5.75 9.39
C SER A 64 -29.78 -5.16 10.48
N LEU A 65 -28.47 -5.44 10.42
CA LEU A 65 -27.48 -4.88 11.34
C LEU A 65 -27.17 -3.42 11.02
N LEU A 66 -27.02 -3.08 9.74
CA LEU A 66 -26.75 -1.71 9.29
C LEU A 66 -27.92 -0.75 9.63
N SER A 67 -29.16 -1.26 9.69
CA SER A 67 -30.32 -0.47 10.09
C SER A 67 -30.23 0.08 11.51
N LEU A 68 -29.41 -0.55 12.37
CA LEU A 68 -29.14 -0.11 13.74
C LEU A 68 -28.19 1.09 13.81
N ARG A 69 -27.61 1.50 12.66
CA ARG A 69 -26.72 2.66 12.51
C ARG A 69 -25.52 2.66 13.44
N LYS A 70 -24.99 1.48 13.75
CA LYS A 70 -23.79 1.28 14.56
C LYS A 70 -22.64 0.80 13.68
N PRO A 71 -21.37 1.15 14.00
CA PRO A 71 -20.22 0.48 13.41
C PRO A 71 -20.28 -1.03 13.62
N LEU A 72 -19.83 -1.77 12.63
CA LEU A 72 -19.87 -3.23 12.63
C LEU A 72 -18.46 -3.78 12.45
N LEU A 73 -18.01 -4.62 13.38
CA LEU A 73 -16.81 -5.42 13.23
C LEU A 73 -17.17 -6.73 12.53
N VAL A 74 -16.48 -7.09 11.44
CA VAL A 74 -16.77 -8.32 10.69
C VAL A 74 -15.55 -9.21 10.72
N THR A 75 -15.75 -10.49 11.07
CA THR A 75 -14.72 -11.52 11.06
C THR A 75 -15.26 -12.83 10.46
N PHE A 76 -14.34 -13.64 9.92
CA PHE A 76 -14.64 -14.94 9.33
C PHE A 76 -13.97 -16.02 10.16
N ASN A 77 -14.72 -17.05 10.53
CA ASN A 77 -14.25 -18.14 11.40
C ASN A 77 -15.08 -19.41 11.17
N TYR A 78 -14.75 -20.51 11.85
CA TYR A 78 -15.57 -21.70 11.98
C TYR A 78 -15.27 -22.38 13.32
N SER A 79 -16.25 -23.09 13.90
CA SER A 79 -16.18 -23.54 15.29
C SER A 79 -15.12 -24.61 15.55
N ASP A 80 -14.85 -25.48 14.58
CA ASP A 80 -13.88 -26.57 14.70
C ASP A 80 -12.45 -26.19 14.27
N CYS A 81 -12.12 -24.90 14.23
CA CYS A 81 -10.78 -24.45 13.84
C CYS A 81 -9.74 -24.88 14.90
N PRO A 82 -8.71 -25.67 14.53
CA PRO A 82 -7.71 -26.15 15.48
C PRO A 82 -6.59 -25.14 15.77
N GLY A 83 -6.68 -23.89 15.26
CA GLY A 83 -5.54 -22.99 15.27
C GLY A 83 -5.87 -21.51 15.41
N LEU A 84 -5.47 -20.75 14.41
CA LEU A 84 -5.45 -19.27 14.40
C LEU A 84 -6.81 -18.62 14.68
N CYS A 85 -7.92 -19.23 14.22
CA CYS A 85 -9.26 -18.68 14.44
C CYS A 85 -9.62 -18.62 15.93
N VAL A 86 -9.25 -19.66 16.70
CA VAL A 86 -9.48 -19.70 18.15
C VAL A 86 -8.70 -18.57 18.81
N ALA A 87 -7.42 -18.43 18.49
CA ALA A 87 -6.58 -17.38 19.03
C ALA A 87 -7.10 -15.98 18.64
N HIS A 88 -7.62 -15.82 17.42
CA HIS A 88 -8.18 -14.56 16.94
C HIS A 88 -9.46 -14.19 17.69
N LEU A 89 -10.43 -15.11 17.85
CA LEU A 89 -11.66 -14.85 18.58
C LEU A 89 -11.40 -14.66 20.10
N ASP A 90 -10.46 -15.41 20.68
CA ASP A 90 -10.01 -15.21 22.07
C ASP A 90 -9.37 -13.84 22.25
N GLY A 91 -8.55 -13.40 21.27
CA GLY A 91 -7.94 -12.07 21.27
C GLY A 91 -9.00 -10.98 21.15
N LEU A 92 -9.93 -11.11 20.22
CA LEU A 92 -11.02 -10.15 20.01
C LEU A 92 -11.91 -10.04 21.25
N SER A 93 -12.28 -11.18 21.88
CA SER A 93 -13.05 -11.19 23.13
C SER A 93 -12.34 -10.43 24.25
N ARG A 94 -11.04 -10.71 24.48
CA ARG A 94 -10.24 -9.97 25.48
C ARG A 94 -10.10 -8.48 25.15
N THR A 95 -9.94 -8.14 23.87
CA THR A 95 -9.87 -6.76 23.45
C THR A 95 -11.16 -6.01 23.76
N VAL A 96 -12.32 -6.62 23.46
CA VAL A 96 -13.64 -6.04 23.76
C VAL A 96 -13.85 -5.90 25.28
N GLU A 97 -13.52 -6.93 26.07
CA GLU A 97 -13.60 -6.89 27.53
C GLU A 97 -12.75 -5.75 28.13
N GLY A 98 -11.58 -5.47 27.53
CA GLY A 98 -10.68 -4.41 27.98
C GLY A 98 -11.04 -3.01 27.50
N MET A 99 -12.17 -2.82 26.80
CA MET A 99 -12.64 -1.51 26.38
C MET A 99 -13.38 -0.79 27.51
N ASP A 100 -12.93 0.44 27.81
CA ASP A 100 -13.58 1.27 28.83
C ASP A 100 -14.52 2.33 28.23
N GLY A 101 -14.30 2.69 26.96
CA GLY A 101 -14.95 3.83 26.31
C GLY A 101 -16.12 3.49 25.40
N LEU A 102 -16.25 2.25 24.93
CA LEU A 102 -17.30 1.78 24.03
C LEU A 102 -17.85 0.44 24.50
N LEU A 103 -19.15 0.26 24.42
CA LEU A 103 -19.84 -0.96 24.83
C LEU A 103 -20.41 -1.71 23.62
N LEU A 104 -20.07 -2.99 23.51
CA LEU A 104 -20.67 -3.92 22.55
C LEU A 104 -22.20 -3.94 22.73
N GLY A 105 -22.92 -3.99 21.62
CA GLY A 105 -24.37 -3.95 21.59
C GLY A 105 -24.94 -2.53 21.66
N ARG A 106 -24.32 -1.64 22.45
CA ARG A 106 -24.74 -0.25 22.58
C ARG A 106 -24.10 0.66 21.50
N ASP A 107 -22.77 0.65 21.40
CA ASP A 107 -22.02 1.59 20.57
C ASP A 107 -21.55 0.98 19.26
N PHE A 108 -21.33 -0.32 19.21
CA PHE A 108 -20.92 -1.08 18.04
C PHE A 108 -21.45 -2.51 18.09
N LEU A 109 -21.35 -3.23 16.98
CA LEU A 109 -21.75 -4.62 16.84
C LEU A 109 -20.58 -5.45 16.31
N ILE A 110 -20.63 -6.75 16.52
CA ILE A 110 -19.70 -7.71 15.91
C ILE A 110 -20.51 -8.76 15.13
N LEU A 111 -20.04 -9.06 13.92
CA LEU A 111 -20.56 -10.12 13.07
C LEU A 111 -19.46 -11.14 12.76
N SER A 112 -19.64 -12.34 13.26
CA SER A 112 -18.81 -13.50 12.92
C SER A 112 -19.56 -14.36 11.89
N ILE A 113 -18.97 -14.51 10.71
CA ILE A 113 -19.51 -15.31 9.61
C ILE A 113 -18.82 -16.67 9.60
N CYS A 114 -19.59 -17.74 9.72
CA CYS A 114 -19.07 -19.09 9.66
C CYS A 114 -18.69 -19.47 8.23
N LEU A 115 -17.44 -19.95 8.05
CA LEU A 115 -16.91 -20.38 6.76
C LEU A 115 -17.41 -21.78 6.35
N ASP A 116 -17.89 -22.57 7.32
CA ASP A 116 -18.44 -23.91 7.05
C ASP A 116 -19.96 -23.82 6.80
N PRO A 117 -20.41 -24.02 5.55
CA PRO A 117 -21.85 -23.98 5.24
C PRO A 117 -22.64 -25.14 5.86
N SER A 118 -21.95 -26.19 6.36
CA SER A 118 -22.55 -27.35 7.00
C SER A 118 -22.60 -27.27 8.54
N GLU A 119 -22.13 -26.16 9.13
CA GLU A 119 -22.03 -26.02 10.56
C GLU A 119 -23.42 -26.02 11.25
N ALA A 120 -23.56 -26.78 12.28
CA ALA A 120 -24.82 -26.89 13.04
C ALA A 120 -25.11 -25.61 13.87
N PRO A 121 -26.37 -25.19 13.98
CA PRO A 121 -26.75 -24.02 14.78
C PRO A 121 -26.30 -24.12 16.24
N GLU A 122 -26.35 -25.31 16.82
CA GLU A 122 -25.97 -25.56 18.21
C GLU A 122 -24.47 -25.31 18.46
N LYS A 123 -23.60 -25.64 17.47
CA LYS A 123 -22.16 -25.36 17.53
C LYS A 123 -21.91 -23.85 17.51
N ILE A 124 -22.55 -23.15 16.60
CA ILE A 124 -22.45 -21.68 16.51
C ILE A 124 -22.91 -21.03 17.81
N ALA A 125 -24.04 -21.48 18.37
CA ALA A 125 -24.52 -21.00 19.66
C ALA A 125 -23.56 -21.32 20.82
N ALA A 126 -22.89 -22.49 20.80
CA ALA A 126 -21.85 -22.81 21.77
C ALA A 126 -20.61 -21.92 21.63
N THR A 127 -20.19 -21.65 20.38
CA THR A 127 -19.10 -20.72 20.06
C THR A 127 -19.41 -19.31 20.54
N HIS A 128 -20.60 -18.79 20.25
CA HIS A 128 -21.06 -17.50 20.77
C HIS A 128 -20.96 -17.43 22.30
N ARG A 129 -21.55 -18.41 23.03
CA ARG A 129 -21.48 -18.45 24.51
C ARG A 129 -20.05 -18.49 25.03
N LYS A 130 -19.16 -19.22 24.35
CA LYS A 130 -17.75 -19.32 24.74
C LYS A 130 -17.07 -17.95 24.72
N TYR A 131 -17.25 -17.17 23.65
CA TYR A 131 -16.53 -15.89 23.46
C TYR A 131 -17.21 -14.70 24.12
N THR A 132 -18.48 -14.82 24.49
CA THR A 132 -19.22 -13.74 25.17
C THR A 132 -19.34 -13.92 26.68
N ALA A 133 -19.03 -15.09 27.22
CA ALA A 133 -19.18 -15.41 28.66
C ALA A 133 -18.36 -14.48 29.60
N GLY A 134 -17.24 -13.94 29.13
CA GLY A 134 -16.37 -13.05 29.90
C GLY A 134 -16.64 -11.55 29.71
N LEU A 135 -17.56 -11.18 28.83
CA LEU A 135 -17.79 -9.77 28.43
C LEU A 135 -18.60 -9.02 29.49
N THR A 136 -17.96 -8.68 30.60
CA THR A 136 -18.61 -7.96 31.72
C THR A 136 -18.97 -6.53 31.31
N GLY A 137 -20.23 -6.13 31.52
CA GLY A 137 -20.71 -4.78 31.18
C GLY A 137 -21.07 -4.57 29.71
N HIS A 138 -20.80 -5.55 28.85
CA HIS A 138 -21.18 -5.55 27.43
C HIS A 138 -22.46 -6.36 27.21
N ASP A 139 -23.18 -6.07 26.12
CA ASP A 139 -24.32 -6.87 25.70
C ASP A 139 -23.86 -8.03 24.81
N PRO A 140 -23.94 -9.28 25.28
CA PRO A 140 -23.55 -10.45 24.49
C PRO A 140 -24.29 -10.57 23.16
N ASP A 141 -25.54 -10.11 23.09
CA ASP A 141 -26.36 -10.16 21.87
C ASP A 141 -25.88 -9.17 20.80
N GLY A 142 -24.97 -8.24 21.14
CA GLY A 142 -24.27 -7.40 20.20
C GLY A 142 -23.22 -8.15 19.35
N TRP A 143 -22.85 -9.37 19.71
CA TRP A 143 -21.97 -10.24 18.92
C TRP A 143 -22.77 -11.32 18.20
N HIS A 144 -23.04 -11.08 16.92
CA HIS A 144 -23.81 -11.96 16.06
C HIS A 144 -22.94 -13.03 15.44
N PHE A 145 -23.42 -14.28 15.43
CA PHE A 145 -22.79 -15.39 14.73
C PHE A 145 -23.75 -15.91 13.68
N TRP A 146 -23.34 -15.81 12.41
CA TRP A 146 -24.18 -16.19 11.29
C TRP A 146 -23.56 -17.32 10.48
N ARG A 147 -24.45 -18.16 9.93
CA ARG A 147 -24.10 -19.21 8.97
C ARG A 147 -24.82 -18.94 7.65
N GLY A 148 -24.22 -19.37 6.55
CA GLY A 148 -24.79 -19.19 5.21
C GLY A 148 -24.53 -20.41 4.33
N ASN A 149 -25.16 -20.44 3.17
CA ASN A 149 -24.74 -21.37 2.13
C ASN A 149 -23.38 -20.92 1.54
N ALA A 150 -22.72 -21.82 0.79
CA ALA A 150 -21.39 -21.55 0.24
C ALA A 150 -21.35 -20.28 -0.66
N MET A 151 -22.45 -19.98 -1.35
CA MET A 151 -22.53 -18.79 -2.23
C MET A 151 -22.59 -17.49 -1.40
N ALA A 152 -23.43 -17.45 -0.38
CA ALA A 152 -23.55 -16.31 0.52
C ALA A 152 -22.25 -16.02 1.27
N ILE A 153 -21.59 -17.07 1.75
CA ILE A 153 -20.28 -16.95 2.41
C ILE A 153 -19.23 -16.39 1.44
N ARG A 154 -19.18 -16.92 0.21
CA ARG A 154 -18.25 -16.46 -0.82
C ARG A 154 -18.49 -15.00 -1.22
N GLU A 155 -19.74 -14.62 -1.47
CA GLU A 155 -20.11 -13.26 -1.82
C GLU A 155 -19.66 -12.26 -0.75
N MET A 156 -19.91 -12.59 0.51
CA MET A 156 -19.48 -11.74 1.62
C MET A 156 -17.94 -11.70 1.72
N ALA A 157 -17.27 -12.84 1.66
CA ALA A 157 -15.81 -12.91 1.70
C ALA A 157 -15.18 -12.11 0.57
N ASP A 158 -15.70 -12.22 -0.65
CA ASP A 158 -15.22 -11.47 -1.82
C ASP A 158 -15.39 -9.96 -1.63
N ALA A 159 -16.47 -9.49 -1.01
CA ALA A 159 -16.66 -8.07 -0.72
C ALA A 159 -15.58 -7.51 0.19
N PHE A 160 -15.08 -8.32 1.12
CA PHE A 160 -13.94 -7.98 1.98
C PHE A 160 -12.57 -8.29 1.35
N GLY A 161 -12.52 -8.82 0.12
CA GLY A 161 -11.29 -9.32 -0.47
C GLY A 161 -10.66 -10.47 0.32
N PHE A 162 -11.47 -11.16 1.12
CA PHE A 162 -11.05 -12.25 2.00
C PHE A 162 -11.04 -13.57 1.23
N ARG A 163 -9.85 -14.17 1.11
CA ARG A 163 -9.64 -15.43 0.40
C ARG A 163 -9.42 -16.55 1.39
N PHE A 164 -10.13 -17.64 1.16
CA PHE A 164 -10.03 -18.87 1.96
C PHE A 164 -10.17 -20.08 1.06
N THR A 165 -9.62 -21.21 1.49
CA THR A 165 -9.68 -22.50 0.79
C THR A 165 -10.07 -23.61 1.74
N TYR A 166 -10.79 -24.63 1.22
CA TYR A 166 -11.07 -25.83 1.99
C TYR A 166 -10.00 -26.89 1.69
N ASP A 167 -9.25 -27.29 2.72
CA ASP A 167 -8.32 -28.40 2.66
C ASP A 167 -9.07 -29.72 2.92
N ALA A 168 -9.44 -30.42 1.85
CA ALA A 168 -10.19 -31.66 1.92
C ALA A 168 -9.40 -32.79 2.63
N LYS A 169 -8.06 -32.77 2.58
CA LYS A 169 -7.20 -33.76 3.23
C LYS A 169 -7.27 -33.68 4.76
N HIS A 170 -7.28 -32.41 5.27
CA HIS A 170 -7.30 -32.17 6.72
C HIS A 170 -8.68 -31.74 7.22
N LYS A 171 -9.70 -31.69 6.33
CA LYS A 171 -11.10 -31.29 6.61
C LYS A 171 -11.20 -29.97 7.37
N ARG A 172 -10.51 -28.94 6.86
CA ARG A 172 -10.46 -27.62 7.50
C ARG A 172 -10.49 -26.50 6.47
N PHE A 173 -10.89 -25.32 6.91
CA PHE A 173 -10.76 -24.10 6.13
C PHE A 173 -9.45 -23.40 6.48
N ASP A 174 -8.59 -23.22 5.48
CA ASP A 174 -7.37 -22.43 5.62
C ASP A 174 -7.69 -20.98 5.23
N HIS A 175 -7.45 -20.04 6.15
CA HIS A 175 -7.76 -18.61 5.97
C HIS A 175 -6.88 -17.73 6.88
N ALA A 176 -6.82 -16.42 6.58
CA ALA A 176 -6.14 -15.43 7.43
C ALA A 176 -7.00 -15.05 8.64
N ALA A 177 -6.36 -14.63 9.74
CA ALA A 177 -7.06 -13.93 10.81
C ALA A 177 -7.28 -12.48 10.38
N MET A 178 -8.52 -11.99 10.42
CA MET A 178 -8.88 -10.63 10.01
C MET A 178 -10.14 -10.18 10.73
N THR A 179 -10.12 -8.94 11.20
CA THR A 179 -11.30 -8.18 11.62
C THR A 179 -11.39 -6.94 10.74
N ALA A 180 -12.49 -6.78 10.01
CA ALA A 180 -12.77 -5.57 9.27
C ALA A 180 -13.73 -4.67 10.06
N VAL A 181 -13.47 -3.37 10.04
CA VAL A 181 -14.35 -2.35 10.61
C VAL A 181 -15.18 -1.74 9.51
N VAL A 182 -16.50 -1.77 9.68
CA VAL A 182 -17.48 -1.30 8.71
C VAL A 182 -18.26 -0.12 9.32
N ALA A 183 -18.36 0.97 8.57
CA ALA A 183 -19.14 2.13 8.96
C ALA A 183 -20.65 1.79 9.00
N PRO A 184 -21.47 2.57 9.72
CA PRO A 184 -22.95 2.43 9.71
C PRO A 184 -23.57 2.51 8.32
N THR A 185 -22.85 3.08 7.35
CA THR A 185 -23.25 3.15 5.94
C THR A 185 -23.00 1.87 5.16
N GLY A 186 -22.35 0.87 5.76
CA GLY A 186 -21.94 -0.37 5.12
C GLY A 186 -20.61 -0.29 4.36
N LYS A 187 -19.84 0.81 4.48
CA LYS A 187 -18.52 0.94 3.87
C LYS A 187 -17.45 0.35 4.77
N ILE A 188 -16.53 -0.42 4.17
CA ILE A 188 -15.35 -0.95 4.86
C ILE A 188 -14.37 0.21 5.08
N VAL A 189 -14.00 0.47 6.33
CA VAL A 189 -13.15 1.62 6.69
C VAL A 189 -11.77 1.23 7.18
N ARG A 190 -11.61 0.02 7.74
CA ARG A 190 -10.32 -0.46 8.27
C ARG A 190 -10.26 -1.98 8.30
N TYR A 191 -9.04 -2.51 8.23
CA TYR A 191 -8.72 -3.90 8.50
C TYR A 191 -7.75 -4.00 9.68
N ALA A 192 -7.86 -5.06 10.45
CA ALA A 192 -6.98 -5.41 11.54
C ALA A 192 -6.66 -6.91 11.47
N TYR A 193 -5.40 -7.26 11.62
CA TYR A 193 -4.89 -8.62 11.46
C TYR A 193 -4.28 -9.20 12.73
N ASP A 194 -4.21 -8.40 13.78
CA ASP A 194 -3.63 -8.82 15.05
C ASP A 194 -4.55 -9.79 15.79
N VAL A 195 -3.96 -10.84 16.35
CA VAL A 195 -4.64 -11.82 17.20
C VAL A 195 -5.01 -11.24 18.56
N GLY A 196 -4.42 -10.09 18.95
CA GLY A 196 -4.70 -9.35 20.17
C GLY A 196 -4.53 -7.86 19.92
N LEU A 197 -5.60 -7.20 19.46
CA LEU A 197 -5.63 -5.75 19.28
C LEU A 197 -5.57 -5.05 20.64
N GLU A 198 -4.85 -3.93 20.70
CA GLU A 198 -4.94 -3.04 21.86
C GLU A 198 -6.35 -2.42 21.90
N PRO A 199 -7.06 -2.48 23.06
CA PRO A 199 -8.42 -1.96 23.18
C PRO A 199 -8.58 -0.53 22.67
N GLN A 200 -7.64 0.36 22.98
CA GLN A 200 -7.66 1.77 22.58
C GLN A 200 -7.60 1.95 21.06
N LYS A 201 -6.79 1.13 20.37
CA LYS A 201 -6.69 1.18 18.90
C LYS A 201 -7.98 0.72 18.23
N LEU A 202 -8.62 -0.31 18.80
CA LEU A 202 -9.90 -0.78 18.28
C LEU A 202 -11.01 0.24 18.54
N GLU A 203 -11.04 0.85 19.73
CA GLU A 203 -11.98 1.93 20.03
C GLU A 203 -11.85 3.11 19.06
N GLU A 204 -10.61 3.53 18.76
CA GLU A 204 -10.35 4.60 17.79
C GLU A 204 -10.90 4.24 16.41
N ALA A 205 -10.62 3.01 15.94
CA ALA A 205 -11.12 2.52 14.66
C ALA A 205 -12.66 2.50 14.60
N ILE A 206 -13.34 2.09 15.69
CA ILE A 206 -14.80 2.08 15.79
C ILE A 206 -15.33 3.52 15.76
N ARG A 207 -14.69 4.48 16.47
CA ARG A 207 -15.09 5.88 16.47
C ARG A 207 -14.94 6.53 15.08
N GLU A 208 -13.82 6.27 14.37
CA GLU A 208 -13.61 6.71 12.99
C GLU A 208 -14.70 6.16 12.07
N ALA A 209 -15.02 4.87 12.20
CA ALA A 209 -16.10 4.23 11.43
C ALA A 209 -17.47 4.87 11.72
N GLY A 210 -17.73 5.20 12.99
CA GLY A 210 -18.97 5.89 13.41
C GLY A 210 -19.14 7.27 12.75
N ARG A 211 -18.01 7.96 12.44
CA ARG A 211 -18.01 9.22 11.69
C ARG A 211 -18.05 9.05 10.17
N GLY A 212 -18.01 7.79 9.70
CA GLY A 212 -17.96 7.47 8.27
C GLY A 212 -16.60 7.80 7.61
N GLU A 213 -15.55 7.98 8.39
CA GLU A 213 -14.21 8.25 7.90
C GLU A 213 -13.62 6.94 7.34
N VAL A 214 -13.32 6.95 6.06
CA VAL A 214 -12.56 5.86 5.41
C VAL A 214 -11.09 6.20 5.55
N GLY A 215 -10.26 5.24 5.92
CA GLY A 215 -8.83 5.38 6.22
C GLY A 215 -8.12 6.47 5.42
N SER A 216 -7.19 7.18 6.06
CA SER A 216 -6.54 8.36 5.47
C SER A 216 -5.81 8.02 4.17
N PRO A 217 -5.64 8.99 3.23
CA PRO A 217 -4.83 8.79 2.01
C PRO A 217 -3.41 8.32 2.31
N TRP A 218 -2.89 8.69 3.48
CA TRP A 218 -1.60 8.22 4.00
C TRP A 218 -1.63 6.71 4.32
N GLN A 219 -2.72 6.22 4.90
CA GLN A 219 -2.92 4.79 5.15
C GLN A 219 -2.98 3.99 3.85
N ALA A 220 -3.71 4.49 2.85
CA ALA A 220 -3.74 3.88 1.51
C ALA A 220 -2.35 3.85 0.86
N PHE A 221 -1.54 4.90 1.04
CA PHE A 221 -0.15 4.93 0.57
C PHE A 221 0.74 3.92 1.30
N LEU A 222 0.62 3.79 2.63
CA LEU A 222 1.35 2.80 3.41
C LEU A 222 0.99 1.38 2.99
N LEU A 223 -0.30 1.08 2.82
CA LEU A 223 -0.79 -0.23 2.35
C LEU A 223 -0.28 -0.55 0.95
N TRP A 224 -0.10 0.46 0.08
CA TRP A 224 0.51 0.25 -1.23
C TRP A 224 1.99 -0.12 -1.13
N CYS A 225 2.73 0.40 -0.13
CA CYS A 225 4.14 0.08 0.11
C CYS A 225 4.37 -1.24 0.84
N PHE A 226 3.37 -1.72 1.59
CA PHE A 226 3.46 -2.92 2.42
C PHE A 226 2.47 -3.98 1.91
N HIS A 227 2.92 -5.21 1.90
CA HIS A 227 2.09 -6.37 1.55
C HIS A 227 1.79 -7.17 2.80
N TYR A 228 0.52 -7.55 2.97
CA TYR A 228 0.13 -8.43 4.07
C TYR A 228 0.57 -9.86 3.77
N ASP A 229 1.40 -10.43 4.63
CA ASP A 229 1.81 -11.83 4.57
C ASP A 229 0.89 -12.67 5.45
N ALA A 230 0.03 -13.44 4.80
CA ALA A 230 -0.95 -14.29 5.48
C ALA A 230 -0.32 -15.46 6.24
N LEU A 231 0.93 -15.85 5.90
CA LEU A 231 1.63 -16.94 6.59
C LEU A 231 2.24 -16.48 7.91
N GLU A 232 2.76 -15.27 7.92
CA GLU A 232 3.37 -14.68 9.10
C GLU A 232 2.38 -13.80 9.90
N ASN A 233 1.15 -13.64 9.40
CA ASN A 233 0.09 -12.79 9.97
C ASN A 233 0.57 -11.37 10.27
N ARG A 234 1.42 -10.80 9.37
CA ARG A 234 1.98 -9.46 9.50
C ARG A 234 2.16 -8.78 8.14
N TYR A 235 2.29 -7.47 8.18
CA TYR A 235 2.69 -6.70 7.00
C TYR A 235 4.18 -6.85 6.73
N SER A 236 4.54 -7.23 5.51
CA SER A 236 5.91 -7.19 5.00
C SER A 236 6.10 -6.02 4.04
N ALA A 237 7.26 -5.37 4.11
CA ALA A 237 7.60 -4.29 3.22
C ALA A 237 7.84 -4.83 1.80
N ASP A 238 7.17 -4.25 0.80
CA ASP A 238 7.47 -4.52 -0.59
C ASP A 238 8.78 -3.79 -0.97
N ALA A 239 9.89 -4.50 -0.84
CA ALA A 239 11.23 -3.96 -1.07
C ALA A 239 11.38 -3.33 -2.47
N ARG A 240 10.64 -3.83 -3.47
CA ARG A 240 10.67 -3.28 -4.84
C ARG A 240 10.03 -1.89 -4.90
N LYS A 241 8.88 -1.72 -4.24
CA LYS A 241 8.18 -0.42 -4.20
C LYS A 241 8.97 0.61 -3.41
N LEU A 242 9.53 0.21 -2.25
CA LEU A 242 10.38 1.08 -1.45
C LEU A 242 11.65 1.48 -2.20
N LEU A 243 12.29 0.54 -2.90
CA LEU A 243 13.47 0.82 -3.71
C LEU A 243 13.13 1.75 -4.89
N ALA A 244 12.00 1.53 -5.57
CA ALA A 244 11.54 2.40 -6.66
C ALA A 244 11.27 3.83 -6.18
N LEU A 245 10.62 4.00 -5.01
CA LEU A 245 10.40 5.30 -4.39
C LEU A 245 11.73 5.99 -4.01
N ALA A 246 12.66 5.26 -3.41
CA ALA A 246 13.98 5.79 -3.05
C ALA A 246 14.76 6.21 -4.30
N ALA A 247 14.76 5.38 -5.35
CA ALA A 247 15.42 5.70 -6.62
C ALA A 247 14.77 6.91 -7.32
N GLY A 248 13.44 7.00 -7.30
CA GLY A 248 12.71 8.17 -7.84
C GLY A 248 13.05 9.46 -7.08
N ALA A 249 13.01 9.43 -5.76
CA ALA A 249 13.38 10.58 -4.92
C ALA A 249 14.83 11.01 -5.15
N PHE A 250 15.76 10.05 -5.19
CA PHE A 250 17.17 10.32 -5.49
C PHE A 250 17.38 10.96 -6.87
N SER A 251 16.66 10.45 -7.89
CA SER A 251 16.71 11.01 -9.25
C SER A 251 16.19 12.45 -9.29
N LEU A 252 15.11 12.75 -8.58
CA LEU A 252 14.57 14.12 -8.48
C LEU A 252 15.53 15.08 -7.78
N ILE A 253 16.19 14.63 -6.70
CA ILE A 253 17.21 15.41 -6.00
C ILE A 253 18.40 15.70 -6.92
N LEU A 254 18.86 14.70 -7.67
CA LEU A 254 19.96 14.87 -8.63
C LEU A 254 19.57 15.86 -9.75
N LEU A 255 18.39 15.71 -10.33
CA LEU A 255 17.89 16.61 -11.39
C LEU A 255 17.72 18.03 -10.85
N GLY A 256 17.11 18.18 -9.68
CA GLY A 256 16.93 19.49 -9.04
C GLY A 256 18.26 20.15 -8.63
N GLY A 257 19.20 19.38 -8.12
CA GLY A 257 20.53 19.86 -7.72
C GLY A 257 21.42 20.24 -8.93
N THR A 258 21.28 19.51 -10.04
CA THR A 258 22.09 19.79 -11.26
C THR A 258 21.45 20.85 -12.17
N ALA A 259 20.14 21.08 -12.09
CA ALA A 259 19.42 22.06 -12.94
C ALA A 259 20.00 23.49 -12.84
N PRO A 260 20.32 24.07 -11.65
CA PRO A 260 20.93 25.39 -11.55
C PRO A 260 22.32 25.44 -12.22
N PHE A 261 23.13 24.38 -12.03
CA PHE A 261 24.43 24.30 -12.68
C PHE A 261 24.33 24.33 -14.21
N TRP A 262 23.33 23.67 -14.78
CA TRP A 262 23.09 23.68 -16.22
C TRP A 262 22.60 25.05 -16.72
N ARG A 263 21.82 25.77 -15.92
CA ARG A 263 21.40 27.14 -16.23
C ARG A 263 22.58 28.09 -16.23
N PHE A 264 23.50 27.99 -15.26
CA PHE A 264 24.71 28.81 -15.21
C PHE A 264 25.69 28.46 -16.35
N ALA A 265 25.89 27.19 -16.67
CA ALA A 265 26.75 26.76 -17.77
C ALA A 265 26.24 27.26 -19.15
N ARG A 266 24.92 27.26 -19.37
CA ARG A 266 24.32 27.81 -20.60
C ARG A 266 24.51 29.34 -20.73
N LYS A 267 24.46 30.06 -19.59
CA LYS A 267 24.66 31.51 -19.60
C LYS A 267 26.11 31.91 -19.86
N ALA A 268 27.08 31.08 -19.48
CA ALA A 268 28.48 31.28 -19.72
C ALA A 268 28.94 30.94 -21.16
N SER A 269 28.14 30.16 -21.90
CA SER A 269 28.47 29.73 -23.27
C SER A 269 27.88 30.63 -24.39
N ASN A 270 27.17 31.69 -24.06
CA ASN A 270 26.82 32.75 -25.03
C ASN A 270 27.95 33.76 -25.05
N PRO A 271 28.81 33.81 -26.09
CA PRO A 271 29.80 34.89 -26.22
C PRO A 271 29.03 36.21 -26.40
N PRO A 272 29.56 37.32 -25.83
CA PRO A 272 28.97 38.64 -26.09
C PRO A 272 29.01 38.86 -27.61
N SER A 273 27.90 39.33 -28.17
CA SER A 273 27.80 39.76 -29.54
C SER A 273 28.87 40.81 -29.75
N VAL A 274 29.84 40.50 -30.64
CA VAL A 274 30.81 41.49 -31.10
C VAL A 274 30.01 42.51 -31.90
N GLU A 275 29.84 43.66 -31.31
CA GLU A 275 29.32 44.85 -31.97
C GLU A 275 30.31 45.23 -33.09
N SER A 276 29.88 45.07 -34.31
CA SER A 276 30.66 45.40 -35.50
C SER A 276 30.91 46.90 -35.48
N SER A 277 32.12 47.28 -35.06
CA SER A 277 32.59 48.66 -35.25
C SER A 277 32.75 48.90 -36.76
N GLU A 278 31.85 49.69 -37.33
CA GLU A 278 31.98 50.25 -38.67
C GLU A 278 33.28 51.04 -38.74
N VAL A 279 34.23 50.53 -39.50
CA VAL A 279 35.45 51.29 -39.88
C VAL A 279 35.01 52.27 -40.96
N VAL A 280 34.89 53.52 -40.57
CA VAL A 280 34.75 54.68 -41.50
C VAL A 280 36.06 54.82 -42.31
N LEU A 281 36.00 54.42 -43.55
CA LEU A 281 37.06 54.71 -44.55
C LEU A 281 37.01 56.18 -44.89
N GLU A 282 37.89 56.98 -44.27
CA GLU A 282 38.15 58.38 -44.69
C GLU A 282 39.20 58.40 -45.79
N THR A 283 38.78 58.82 -46.93
CA THR A 283 39.55 59.02 -48.17
C THR A 283 40.52 60.15 -47.97
N VAL A 284 41.81 59.89 -47.94
CA VAL A 284 42.80 60.97 -48.20
C VAL A 284 43.54 60.65 -49.48
N SER A 285 43.22 61.45 -50.46
CA SER A 285 43.88 61.55 -51.75
C SER A 285 45.14 62.41 -51.57
N GLY A 286 46.24 62.00 -52.12
CA GLY A 286 47.31 62.97 -52.56
C GLY A 286 48.74 62.60 -52.20
N LEU A 287 49.47 62.55 -53.25
CA LEU A 287 50.87 62.82 -53.54
C LEU A 287 51.88 61.69 -53.61
N THR A 288 52.16 61.40 -54.80
CA THR A 288 53.42 61.14 -55.57
C THR A 288 54.76 61.20 -54.85
N THR A 289 55.59 60.29 -55.21
CA THR A 289 56.95 60.20 -55.80
C THR A 289 57.81 59.22 -55.09
N ASP A 290 58.23 58.24 -55.83
CA ASP A 290 59.51 57.98 -56.48
C ASP A 290 60.60 57.30 -55.59
N ASN A 291 61.16 56.35 -56.21
CA ASN A 291 62.50 55.81 -56.16
C ASN A 291 62.84 54.55 -55.38
N SER A 292 62.96 53.56 -56.19
CA SER A 292 64.13 52.67 -56.43
C SER A 292 64.89 52.07 -55.24
N ASP A 293 65.10 50.82 -55.46
CA ASP A 293 66.25 49.96 -55.27
C ASP A 293 66.56 49.27 -53.97
N VAL A 294 66.88 48.07 -54.23
CA VAL A 294 67.95 47.19 -53.72
C VAL A 294 67.52 46.05 -52.78
N LEU A 295 67.39 44.89 -53.43
CA LEU A 295 68.02 43.58 -53.15
C LEU A 295 68.46 43.33 -51.67
N THR A 296 68.05 42.23 -51.05
CA THR A 296 68.77 41.00 -50.99
C THR A 296 68.12 39.98 -50.03
N ARG A 297 68.12 38.76 -50.50
CA ARG A 297 67.87 37.53 -49.79
C ARG A 297 69.07 37.19 -48.87
N PRO A 298 69.10 36.01 -48.20
CA PRO A 298 68.26 35.28 -47.28
C PRO A 298 69.00 34.84 -46.00
N ARG A 299 68.42 34.12 -45.08
CA ARG A 299 68.96 32.88 -44.50
C ARG A 299 68.13 32.26 -43.39
N ASN A 300 67.94 30.97 -43.59
CA ASN A 300 67.61 29.94 -42.62
C ASN A 300 68.29 30.07 -41.25
N THR A 301 67.65 29.61 -40.19
CA THR A 301 68.15 28.51 -39.38
C THR A 301 67.10 27.94 -38.44
N THR A 302 66.99 26.64 -38.56
CA THR A 302 66.47 25.60 -37.68
C THR A 302 67.07 25.69 -36.28
N GLU A 303 66.33 25.28 -35.27
CA GLU A 303 66.67 24.40 -34.13
C GLU A 303 65.54 24.46 -33.10
N GLN A 304 64.82 23.45 -32.89
CA GLN A 304 64.88 22.24 -32.09
C GLN A 304 65.21 22.46 -30.59
N VAL A 305 64.44 21.65 -29.78
CA VAL A 305 64.73 21.06 -28.45
C VAL A 305 64.24 21.88 -27.25
N ARG A 306 63.22 21.48 -26.57
CA ARG A 306 62.98 20.41 -25.59
C ARG A 306 61.53 20.33 -25.22
#